data_10a44d4b05110d4782c9c57177ddbd93
#
_entry.id   10a44d4b05110d4782c9c57177ddbd93
#
_cell.length_a   1.000
_cell.length_b   1.000
_cell.length_c   1.000
_cell.angle_alpha   90.00
_cell.angle_beta   90.00
_cell.angle_gamma   90.00
#
_symmetry.space_group_name_H-M   'P 1'
#
loop_
_entity.id
_entity.type
_entity.pdbx_description
1 polymer ?
#
loop_
_entity_poly.entity_id
_entity_poly.type
_entity_poly.pdbx_seq_one_letter_code
_entity_poly.pdbx_strand_id
1 'polypeptide(L)'
;MKLFFFPLFFVSYFSVAQPLQQFNEERIQTDKRLMLGLGSWATSNFIVSGIGWATVPSGEALYFHQMNVLWNTVNIGLAIPGYIKAKKGSPTLTLAETIRAQKKTEKIFLINTGLDVGYISSGFILRSLAKTNSDRQDQLNGFGNSLILQGGFLFLFDLTAFVIHNRHAKKSLYKLESTIEMSSTGLGLKWNLGTKPFSRNQLFL
;
A
#
# COMPACT_ATOMS: atom_id res chain seq x y z
N MET A 1 7.76 -53.84 -24.09
CA MET A 1 6.84 -52.67 -24.24
C MET A 1 7.01 -51.82 -23.00
N LYS A 2 7.90 -50.82 -23.04
CA LYS A 2 8.17 -49.90 -21.94
C LYS A 2 7.44 -48.60 -22.26
N LEU A 3 6.33 -48.31 -21.58
CA LEU A 3 5.56 -47.06 -21.74
C LEU A 3 6.32 -45.91 -21.09
N PHE A 4 6.56 -44.91 -21.90
CA PHE A 4 6.99 -43.59 -21.51
C PHE A 4 5.89 -42.87 -20.69
N PHE A 5 6.12 -42.66 -19.38
CA PHE A 5 5.20 -41.99 -18.49
C PHE A 5 5.88 -40.78 -17.81
N PHE A 6 6.61 -39.91 -18.57
CA PHE A 6 7.43 -38.86 -17.94
C PHE A 6 7.27 -37.43 -18.44
N PRO A 7 6.32 -37.01 -19.31
CA PRO A 7 6.24 -35.56 -19.63
C PRO A 7 5.10 -34.79 -18.97
N LEU A 8 4.09 -35.44 -18.35
CA LEU A 8 2.91 -34.73 -17.86
C LEU A 8 3.14 -33.89 -16.59
N PHE A 9 4.09 -34.25 -15.73
CA PHE A 9 4.38 -33.50 -14.50
C PHE A 9 5.12 -32.19 -14.75
N PHE A 10 5.94 -32.10 -15.76
CA PHE A 10 6.69 -30.88 -16.09
C PHE A 10 5.81 -29.74 -16.66
N VAL A 11 4.81 -30.06 -17.45
CA VAL A 11 3.93 -29.07 -18.09
C VAL A 11 3.06 -28.35 -17.05
N SER A 12 2.66 -29.01 -15.98
CA SER A 12 1.82 -28.39 -14.92
C SER A 12 2.56 -27.37 -14.07
N TYR A 13 3.85 -27.56 -13.84
CA TYR A 13 4.68 -26.59 -13.11
C TYR A 13 4.91 -25.27 -13.89
N PHE A 14 5.08 -25.35 -15.19
CA PHE A 14 5.25 -24.18 -16.04
C PHE A 14 3.97 -23.32 -16.14
N SER A 15 2.80 -23.94 -16.08
CA SER A 15 1.52 -23.25 -16.22
C SER A 15 1.17 -22.33 -15.04
N VAL A 16 1.70 -22.58 -13.85
CA VAL A 16 1.44 -21.77 -12.63
C VAL A 16 2.57 -20.77 -12.34
N ALA A 17 3.79 -21.08 -12.78
CA ALA A 17 4.97 -20.26 -12.48
C ALA A 17 4.92 -18.89 -13.16
N GLN A 18 4.52 -18.80 -14.43
CA GLN A 18 4.45 -17.54 -15.18
C GLN A 18 3.44 -16.54 -14.61
N PRO A 19 2.17 -16.89 -14.34
CA PRO A 19 1.20 -15.97 -13.73
C PRO A 19 1.64 -15.50 -12.34
N LEU A 20 2.31 -16.36 -11.57
CA LEU A 20 2.80 -16.02 -10.25
C LEU A 20 3.98 -15.03 -10.30
N GLN A 21 4.91 -15.26 -11.23
CA GLN A 21 6.02 -14.35 -11.45
C GLN A 21 5.52 -12.98 -11.90
N GLN A 22 4.61 -12.93 -12.88
CA GLN A 22 4.00 -11.69 -13.34
C GLN A 22 3.31 -10.95 -12.19
N PHE A 23 2.53 -11.64 -11.36
CA PHE A 23 1.91 -11.04 -10.18
C PHE A 23 2.94 -10.38 -9.25
N ASN A 24 4.05 -11.07 -8.97
CA ASN A 24 5.11 -10.53 -8.10
C ASN A 24 5.82 -9.32 -8.75
N GLU A 25 6.05 -9.34 -10.06
CA GLU A 25 6.62 -8.20 -10.79
C GLU A 25 5.70 -6.97 -10.70
N GLU A 26 4.40 -7.13 -10.96
CA GLU A 26 3.41 -6.06 -10.86
C GLU A 26 3.30 -5.51 -9.42
N ARG A 27 3.34 -6.38 -8.41
CA ARG A 27 3.38 -5.99 -7.00
C ARG A 27 4.61 -5.15 -6.67
N ILE A 28 5.81 -5.60 -7.09
CA ILE A 28 7.07 -4.89 -6.89
C ILE A 28 7.03 -3.51 -7.57
N GLN A 29 6.51 -3.41 -8.78
CA GLN A 29 6.38 -2.13 -9.47
C GLN A 29 5.40 -1.20 -8.78
N THR A 30 4.31 -1.74 -8.26
CA THR A 30 3.33 -0.98 -7.46
C THR A 30 3.99 -0.43 -6.20
N ASP A 31 4.69 -1.27 -5.42
CA ASP A 31 5.43 -0.86 -4.23
C ASP A 31 6.42 0.29 -4.54
N LYS A 32 7.19 0.18 -5.63
CA LYS A 32 8.12 1.25 -6.05
C LYS A 32 7.40 2.55 -6.37
N ARG A 33 6.30 2.49 -7.13
CA ARG A 33 5.52 3.70 -7.50
C ARG A 33 4.93 4.38 -6.28
N LEU A 34 4.40 3.60 -5.33
CA LEU A 34 3.89 4.12 -4.07
C LEU A 34 5.00 4.82 -3.27
N MET A 35 6.15 4.19 -3.12
CA MET A 35 7.28 4.81 -2.39
C MET A 35 7.81 6.07 -3.09
N LEU A 36 7.82 6.12 -4.42
CA LEU A 36 8.14 7.34 -5.18
C LEU A 36 7.09 8.43 -4.93
N GLY A 37 5.80 8.09 -4.91
CA GLY A 37 4.73 9.03 -4.60
C GLY A 37 4.87 9.63 -3.19
N LEU A 38 5.07 8.77 -2.17
CA LEU A 38 5.32 9.22 -0.81
C LEU A 38 6.58 10.09 -0.70
N GLY A 39 7.68 9.65 -1.33
CA GLY A 39 8.94 10.39 -1.35
C GLY A 39 8.82 11.75 -2.03
N SER A 40 8.09 11.85 -3.14
CA SER A 40 7.84 13.10 -3.85
C SER A 40 7.04 14.08 -2.99
N TRP A 41 5.95 13.62 -2.36
CA TRP A 41 5.18 14.42 -1.41
C TRP A 41 6.05 14.92 -0.27
N ALA A 42 6.78 14.01 0.38
CA ALA A 42 7.60 14.33 1.53
C ALA A 42 8.72 15.32 1.17
N THR A 43 9.42 15.12 0.05
CA THR A 43 10.49 16.01 -0.39
C THR A 43 9.96 17.39 -0.73
N SER A 44 8.83 17.49 -1.45
CA SER A 44 8.20 18.76 -1.78
C SER A 44 7.79 19.54 -0.54
N ASN A 45 7.15 18.87 0.42
CA ASN A 45 6.76 19.50 1.69
C ASN A 45 7.98 19.89 2.54
N PHE A 46 9.03 19.04 2.56
CA PHE A 46 10.27 19.34 3.28
C PHE A 46 10.94 20.61 2.73
N ILE A 47 11.02 20.75 1.41
CA ILE A 47 11.62 21.95 0.77
C ILE A 47 10.77 23.18 1.03
N VAL A 48 9.47 23.13 0.72
CA VAL A 48 8.57 24.27 0.90
C VAL A 48 8.52 24.71 2.36
N SER A 49 8.39 23.75 3.27
CA SER A 49 8.31 24.09 4.69
C SER A 49 9.69 24.41 5.29
N GLY A 50 10.78 23.91 4.75
CA GLY A 50 12.14 24.34 5.11
C GLY A 50 12.37 25.81 4.78
N ILE A 51 11.95 26.25 3.60
CA ILE A 51 11.99 27.68 3.23
C ILE A 51 11.07 28.50 4.15
N GLY A 52 9.83 28.04 4.38
CA GLY A 52 8.89 28.72 5.28
C GLY A 52 9.43 28.84 6.70
N TRP A 53 10.05 27.78 7.25
CA TRP A 53 10.69 27.82 8.56
C TRP A 53 11.85 28.85 8.65
N ALA A 54 12.60 28.98 7.56
CA ALA A 54 13.73 29.93 7.52
C ALA A 54 13.31 31.40 7.32
N THR A 55 12.13 31.63 6.73
CA THR A 55 11.70 32.97 6.29
C THR A 55 10.56 33.57 7.10
N VAL A 56 9.70 32.74 7.71
CA VAL A 56 8.57 33.20 8.54
C VAL A 56 9.08 33.52 9.94
N PRO A 57 8.94 34.78 10.42
CA PRO A 57 9.61 35.22 11.66
C PRO A 57 8.94 34.68 12.93
N SER A 58 7.62 34.50 12.94
CA SER A 58 6.87 34.08 14.14
C SER A 58 5.42 33.69 13.79
N GLY A 59 4.68 33.26 14.80
CA GLY A 59 3.24 32.96 14.68
C GLY A 59 2.94 31.53 14.25
N GLU A 60 1.68 31.26 14.04
CA GLU A 60 1.15 29.95 13.67
C GLU A 60 1.85 29.34 12.43
N ALA A 61 2.12 30.13 11.42
CA ALA A 61 2.75 29.70 10.18
C ALA A 61 4.18 29.15 10.41
N LEU A 62 4.96 29.76 11.32
CA LEU A 62 6.28 29.26 11.68
C LEU A 62 6.19 27.83 12.24
N TYR A 63 5.32 27.61 13.21
CA TYR A 63 5.13 26.30 13.83
C TYR A 63 4.54 25.27 12.87
N PHE A 64 3.68 25.69 11.95
CA PHE A 64 3.20 24.84 10.87
C PHE A 64 4.36 24.32 10.01
N HIS A 65 5.26 25.19 9.58
CA HIS A 65 6.42 24.81 8.79
C HIS A 65 7.41 23.93 9.57
N GLN A 66 7.66 24.24 10.84
CA GLN A 66 8.49 23.40 11.70
C GLN A 66 7.96 21.96 11.77
N MET A 67 6.66 21.80 12.05
CA MET A 67 6.05 20.48 12.17
C MET A 67 6.05 19.73 10.84
N ASN A 68 5.81 20.44 9.72
CA ASN A 68 5.91 19.85 8.40
C ASN A 68 7.31 19.33 8.06
N VAL A 69 8.36 20.07 8.38
CA VAL A 69 9.74 19.61 8.17
C VAL A 69 10.02 18.36 8.99
N LEU A 70 9.66 18.37 10.28
CA LEU A 70 9.87 17.21 11.16
C LEU A 70 9.11 15.98 10.65
N TRP A 71 7.84 16.15 10.29
CA TRP A 71 7.01 15.05 9.79
C TRP A 71 7.52 14.48 8.48
N ASN A 72 7.89 15.34 7.55
CA ASN A 72 8.39 14.90 6.25
C ASN A 72 9.79 14.32 6.30
N THR A 73 10.59 14.61 7.32
CA THR A 73 11.83 13.88 7.62
C THR A 73 11.52 12.40 7.89
N VAL A 74 10.47 12.12 8.67
CA VAL A 74 10.01 10.75 8.92
C VAL A 74 9.52 10.08 7.64
N ASN A 75 8.68 10.78 6.85
CA ASN A 75 8.15 10.25 5.59
C ASN A 75 9.26 9.92 4.57
N ILE A 76 10.29 10.77 4.44
CA ILE A 76 11.48 10.50 3.61
C ILE A 76 12.23 9.27 4.16
N GLY A 77 12.40 9.20 5.49
CA GLY A 77 13.01 8.05 6.18
C GLY A 77 12.25 6.73 5.99
N LEU A 78 10.97 6.76 5.64
CA LEU A 78 10.17 5.59 5.28
C LEU A 78 10.19 5.31 3.77
N ALA A 79 10.10 6.35 2.94
CA ALA A 79 10.00 6.21 1.50
C ALA A 79 11.29 5.65 0.87
N ILE A 80 12.47 6.14 1.30
CA ILE A 80 13.76 5.68 0.75
C ILE A 80 14.01 4.21 1.04
N PRO A 81 14.00 3.72 2.30
CA PRO A 81 14.18 2.30 2.57
C PRO A 81 13.08 1.44 1.96
N GLY A 82 11.83 1.94 1.92
CA GLY A 82 10.70 1.27 1.27
C GLY A 82 10.94 1.05 -0.22
N TYR A 83 11.41 2.07 -0.93
CA TYR A 83 11.77 1.97 -2.35
C TYR A 83 12.95 0.99 -2.58
N ILE A 84 14.00 1.08 -1.77
CA ILE A 84 15.15 0.17 -1.86
C ILE A 84 14.72 -1.28 -1.64
N LYS A 85 13.87 -1.53 -0.65
CA LYS A 85 13.33 -2.85 -0.37
C LYS A 85 12.48 -3.37 -1.54
N ALA A 86 11.61 -2.53 -2.11
CA ALA A 86 10.83 -2.89 -3.28
C ALA A 86 11.74 -3.22 -4.48
N LYS A 87 12.80 -2.42 -4.73
CA LYS A 87 13.78 -2.66 -5.78
C LYS A 87 14.52 -4.00 -5.64
N LYS A 88 14.74 -4.47 -4.39
CA LYS A 88 15.39 -5.75 -4.08
C LYS A 88 14.40 -6.92 -4.02
N GLY A 89 13.12 -6.69 -4.28
CA GLY A 89 12.09 -7.72 -4.27
C GLY A 89 12.34 -8.78 -5.33
N SER A 90 12.08 -10.06 -4.99
CA SER A 90 12.18 -11.17 -5.94
C SER A 90 10.84 -11.41 -6.63
N PRO A 91 10.80 -11.55 -7.96
CA PRO A 91 9.60 -11.96 -8.67
C PRO A 91 9.37 -13.48 -8.61
N THR A 92 10.39 -14.27 -8.23
CA THR A 92 10.37 -15.74 -8.25
C THR A 92 10.00 -16.36 -6.90
N LEU A 93 9.15 -15.70 -6.13
CA LEU A 93 8.63 -16.23 -4.87
C LEU A 93 7.69 -17.42 -5.11
N THR A 94 7.69 -18.38 -4.20
CA THR A 94 6.69 -19.44 -4.17
C THR A 94 5.30 -18.85 -3.89
N LEU A 95 4.23 -19.61 -4.18
CA LEU A 95 2.86 -19.16 -3.91
C LEU A 95 2.65 -18.79 -2.43
N ALA A 96 3.13 -19.63 -1.51
CA ALA A 96 3.00 -19.37 -0.07
C ALA A 96 3.76 -18.10 0.37
N GLU A 97 4.95 -17.86 -0.16
CA GLU A 97 5.73 -16.63 0.11
C GLU A 97 5.05 -15.41 -0.50
N THR A 98 4.50 -15.52 -1.72
CA THR A 98 3.76 -14.46 -2.40
C THR A 98 2.53 -14.05 -1.58
N ILE A 99 1.72 -15.02 -1.14
CA ILE A 99 0.53 -14.76 -0.30
C ILE A 99 0.93 -14.08 1.00
N ARG A 100 1.99 -14.56 1.66
CA ARG A 100 2.50 -13.96 2.90
C ARG A 100 2.99 -12.52 2.69
N ALA A 101 3.74 -12.28 1.63
CA ALA A 101 4.24 -10.96 1.28
C ALA A 101 3.08 -9.99 0.98
N GLN A 102 2.09 -10.44 0.20
CA GLN A 102 0.91 -9.66 -0.14
C GLN A 102 0.07 -9.29 1.09
N LYS A 103 -0.28 -10.27 1.92
CA LYS A 103 -1.03 -10.03 3.17
C LYS A 103 -0.29 -9.11 4.13
N LYS A 104 1.06 -9.21 4.19
CA LYS A 104 1.88 -8.29 4.99
C LYS A 104 1.79 -6.85 4.50
N THR A 105 1.87 -6.64 3.18
CA THR A 105 1.76 -5.30 2.56
C THR A 105 0.37 -4.71 2.82
N GLU A 106 -0.70 -5.46 2.55
CA GLU A 106 -2.08 -5.02 2.82
C GLU A 106 -2.28 -4.65 4.29
N LYS A 107 -1.79 -5.49 5.22
CA LYS A 107 -1.90 -5.23 6.66
C LYS A 107 -1.19 -3.95 7.07
N ILE A 108 0.02 -3.68 6.54
CA ILE A 108 0.78 -2.47 6.85
C ILE A 108 -0.01 -1.23 6.43
N PHE A 109 -0.48 -1.16 5.20
CA PHE A 109 -1.24 0.00 4.71
C PHE A 109 -2.57 0.19 5.48
N LEU A 110 -3.26 -0.91 5.81
CA LEU A 110 -4.50 -0.82 6.59
C LEU A 110 -4.26 -0.32 8.02
N ILE A 111 -3.18 -0.76 8.67
CA ILE A 111 -2.80 -0.27 10.00
C ILE A 111 -2.43 1.21 9.93
N ASN A 112 -1.63 1.61 8.93
CA ASN A 112 -1.25 3.01 8.74
C ASN A 112 -2.48 3.90 8.53
N THR A 113 -3.43 3.48 7.67
CA THR A 113 -4.71 4.19 7.51
C THR A 113 -5.40 4.44 8.86
N GLY A 114 -5.37 3.47 9.78
CA GLY A 114 -5.89 3.64 11.15
C GLY A 114 -5.08 4.64 11.98
N LEU A 115 -3.76 4.62 11.88
CA LEU A 115 -2.87 5.58 12.56
C LEU A 115 -3.08 7.01 12.04
N ASP A 116 -3.33 7.17 10.74
CA ASP A 116 -3.55 8.48 10.13
C ASP A 116 -4.81 9.17 10.67
N VAL A 117 -5.87 8.40 10.95
CA VAL A 117 -7.05 8.92 11.68
C VAL A 117 -6.64 9.46 13.06
N GLY A 118 -5.72 8.78 13.75
CA GLY A 118 -5.15 9.24 15.00
C GLY A 118 -4.40 10.57 14.85
N TYR A 119 -3.60 10.72 13.80
CA TYR A 119 -2.86 11.97 13.50
C TYR A 119 -3.80 13.14 13.20
N ILE A 120 -4.82 12.91 12.35
CA ILE A 120 -5.86 13.92 12.06
C ILE A 120 -6.57 14.33 13.36
N SER A 121 -6.99 13.36 14.17
CA SER A 121 -7.66 13.61 15.44
C SER A 121 -6.78 14.39 16.41
N SER A 122 -5.49 14.03 16.51
CA SER A 122 -4.51 14.76 17.31
C SER A 122 -4.37 16.21 16.87
N GLY A 123 -4.38 16.47 15.55
CA GLY A 123 -4.37 17.81 15.00
C GLY A 123 -5.57 18.65 15.44
N PHE A 124 -6.77 18.09 15.42
CA PHE A 124 -7.97 18.77 15.92
C PHE A 124 -7.93 19.00 17.44
N ILE A 125 -7.39 18.05 18.21
CA ILE A 125 -7.20 18.21 19.67
C ILE A 125 -6.26 19.39 19.96
N LEU A 126 -5.11 19.47 19.28
CA LEU A 126 -4.17 20.58 19.46
C LEU A 126 -4.82 21.93 19.16
N ARG A 127 -5.59 22.03 18.07
CA ARG A 127 -6.33 23.26 17.74
C ARG A 127 -7.42 23.60 18.78
N SER A 128 -8.03 22.60 19.39
CA SER A 128 -8.99 22.82 20.47
C SER A 128 -8.29 23.36 21.73
N LEU A 129 -7.13 22.82 22.08
CA LEU A 129 -6.31 23.26 23.20
C LEU A 129 -5.77 24.69 23.01
N ALA A 130 -5.50 25.09 21.75
CA ALA A 130 -5.07 26.44 21.42
C ALA A 130 -6.06 27.52 21.87
N LYS A 131 -7.37 27.21 21.90
CA LYS A 131 -8.44 28.17 22.30
C LYS A 131 -8.38 28.54 23.77
N THR A 132 -7.81 27.68 24.60
CA THR A 132 -7.74 27.87 26.06
C THR A 132 -6.33 28.14 26.57
N ASN A 133 -5.33 28.17 25.68
CA ASN A 133 -3.92 28.35 26.03
C ASN A 133 -3.30 29.49 25.19
N SER A 134 -3.46 30.73 25.65
CA SER A 134 -2.97 31.92 24.96
C SER A 134 -1.46 31.89 24.71
N ASP A 135 -0.67 31.38 25.68
CA ASP A 135 0.79 31.40 25.62
C ASP A 135 1.37 30.47 24.53
N ARG A 136 0.61 29.45 24.15
CA ARG A 136 1.01 28.45 23.13
C ARG A 136 0.04 28.38 21.95
N GLN A 137 -0.83 29.38 21.80
CA GLN A 137 -1.90 29.37 20.80
C GLN A 137 -1.35 29.11 19.39
N ASP A 138 -0.35 29.89 18.97
CA ASP A 138 0.25 29.77 17.64
C ASP A 138 0.92 28.42 17.43
N GLN A 139 1.66 27.93 18.44
CA GLN A 139 2.31 26.63 18.38
C GLN A 139 1.30 25.49 18.22
N LEU A 140 0.26 25.49 19.05
CA LEU A 140 -0.76 24.46 19.03
C LEU A 140 -1.58 24.47 17.74
N ASN A 141 -1.91 25.65 17.22
CA ASN A 141 -2.59 25.78 15.93
C ASN A 141 -1.69 25.35 14.78
N GLY A 142 -0.45 25.82 14.72
CA GLY A 142 0.50 25.50 13.66
C GLY A 142 0.77 23.99 13.60
N PHE A 143 1.08 23.37 14.74
CA PHE A 143 1.27 21.93 14.81
C PHE A 143 0.00 21.15 14.46
N GLY A 144 -1.15 21.61 14.98
CA GLY A 144 -2.44 21.00 14.69
C GLY A 144 -2.79 21.01 13.21
N ASN A 145 -2.60 22.15 12.53
CA ASN A 145 -2.86 22.30 11.10
C ASN A 145 -1.92 21.43 10.26
N SER A 146 -0.64 21.34 10.64
CA SER A 146 0.31 20.44 9.98
C SER A 146 -0.08 18.98 10.12
N LEU A 147 -0.47 18.53 11.34
CA LEU A 147 -0.92 17.14 11.56
C LEU A 147 -2.19 16.81 10.77
N ILE A 148 -3.14 17.73 10.65
CA ILE A 148 -4.35 17.54 9.84
C ILE A 148 -3.96 17.39 8.36
N LEU A 149 -3.08 18.24 7.85
CA LEU A 149 -2.62 18.17 6.46
C LEU A 149 -1.90 16.88 6.16
N GLN A 150 -0.89 16.53 6.99
CA GLN A 150 -0.07 15.34 6.78
C GLN A 150 -0.86 14.05 7.00
N GLY A 151 -1.65 13.99 8.07
CA GLY A 151 -2.52 12.85 8.34
C GLY A 151 -3.60 12.67 7.27
N GLY A 152 -4.18 13.75 6.75
CA GLY A 152 -5.14 13.71 5.65
C GLY A 152 -4.53 13.15 4.35
N PHE A 153 -3.33 13.61 3.99
CA PHE A 153 -2.61 13.05 2.85
C PHE A 153 -2.27 11.57 3.05
N LEU A 154 -1.68 11.22 4.19
CA LEU A 154 -1.27 9.83 4.48
C LEU A 154 -2.48 8.89 4.52
N PHE A 155 -3.60 9.31 5.11
CA PHE A 155 -4.84 8.54 5.10
C PHE A 155 -5.30 8.18 3.67
N LEU A 156 -5.33 9.17 2.77
CA LEU A 156 -5.71 8.94 1.38
C LEU A 156 -4.67 8.07 0.65
N PHE A 157 -3.41 8.28 0.93
CA PHE A 157 -2.30 7.52 0.35
C PHE A 157 -2.35 6.06 0.78
N ASP A 158 -2.38 5.78 2.09
CA ASP A 158 -2.36 4.43 2.65
C ASP A 158 -3.63 3.65 2.32
N LEU A 159 -4.80 4.30 2.37
CA LEU A 159 -6.06 3.70 1.94
C LEU A 159 -6.03 3.34 0.45
N THR A 160 -5.53 4.24 -0.40
CA THR A 160 -5.39 4.00 -1.85
C THR A 160 -4.42 2.85 -2.10
N ALA A 161 -3.27 2.83 -1.43
CA ALA A 161 -2.29 1.76 -1.53
C ALA A 161 -2.89 0.40 -1.11
N PHE A 162 -3.62 0.36 0.01
CA PHE A 162 -4.35 -0.84 0.43
C PHE A 162 -5.33 -1.31 -0.65
N VAL A 163 -6.16 -0.41 -1.19
CA VAL A 163 -7.17 -0.77 -2.20
C VAL A 163 -6.52 -1.29 -3.48
N ILE A 164 -5.42 -0.68 -3.94
CA ILE A 164 -4.67 -1.14 -5.12
C ILE A 164 -4.16 -2.56 -4.91
N HIS A 165 -3.46 -2.81 -3.79
CA HIS A 165 -2.91 -4.13 -3.47
C HIS A 165 -4.00 -5.19 -3.30
N ASN A 166 -5.08 -4.87 -2.59
CA ASN A 166 -6.19 -5.80 -2.36
C ASN A 166 -6.92 -6.17 -3.66
N ARG A 167 -7.17 -5.18 -4.54
CA ARG A 167 -7.79 -5.43 -5.86
C ARG A 167 -6.88 -6.28 -6.74
N HIS A 168 -5.58 -6.00 -6.76
CA HIS A 168 -4.59 -6.77 -7.51
C HIS A 168 -4.56 -8.23 -7.04
N ALA A 169 -4.50 -8.45 -5.72
CA ALA A 169 -4.52 -9.78 -5.14
C ALA A 169 -5.82 -10.56 -5.47
N LYS A 170 -6.98 -9.93 -5.31
CA LYS A 170 -8.29 -10.55 -5.63
C LYS A 170 -8.42 -10.93 -7.09
N LYS A 171 -7.88 -10.11 -7.99
CA LYS A 171 -7.97 -10.35 -9.43
C LYS A 171 -7.13 -11.54 -9.88
N SER A 172 -5.95 -11.72 -9.32
CA SER A 172 -4.94 -12.66 -9.83
C SER A 172 -4.53 -13.73 -8.83
N LEU A 173 -4.09 -13.34 -7.63
CA LEU A 173 -3.48 -14.26 -6.66
C LEU A 173 -4.50 -15.20 -6.02
N TYR A 174 -5.63 -14.68 -5.55
CA TYR A 174 -6.64 -15.50 -4.88
C TYR A 174 -7.41 -16.42 -5.84
N LYS A 175 -7.48 -16.05 -7.13
CA LYS A 175 -7.97 -16.96 -8.16
C LYS A 175 -7.00 -18.13 -8.37
N LEU A 176 -5.70 -17.87 -8.36
CA LEU A 176 -4.69 -18.91 -8.50
C LEU A 176 -4.70 -19.83 -7.26
N GLU A 177 -4.82 -19.28 -6.06
CA GLU A 177 -4.96 -20.03 -4.81
C GLU A 177 -6.17 -20.98 -4.84
N SER A 178 -7.33 -20.48 -5.28
CA SER A 178 -8.56 -21.31 -5.37
C SER A 178 -8.51 -22.41 -6.46
N THR A 179 -7.58 -22.30 -7.40
CA THR A 179 -7.38 -23.32 -8.45
C THR A 179 -6.54 -24.47 -7.95
N ILE A 180 -5.75 -24.28 -6.88
CA ILE A 180 -4.91 -25.29 -6.25
C ILE A 180 -5.63 -25.77 -4.97
N GLU A 181 -6.64 -26.61 -5.13
CA GLU A 181 -7.26 -27.26 -3.98
C GLU A 181 -6.47 -28.51 -3.61
N MET A 182 -6.03 -28.60 -2.35
CA MET A 182 -5.55 -29.85 -1.78
C MET A 182 -6.77 -30.73 -1.46
N SER A 183 -7.05 -31.71 -2.31
CA SER A 183 -8.01 -32.76 -2.01
C SER A 183 -7.45 -33.71 -0.92
N SER A 184 -8.29 -34.22 -0.06
CA SER A 184 -7.92 -35.25 0.94
C SER A 184 -7.32 -36.53 0.33
N THR A 185 -7.37 -36.70 -0.99
CA THR A 185 -6.83 -37.80 -1.77
C THR A 185 -5.63 -37.45 -2.66
N GLY A 186 -5.15 -36.17 -2.62
CA GLY A 186 -4.02 -35.69 -3.43
C GLY A 186 -4.16 -34.25 -3.91
N LEU A 187 -3.12 -33.73 -4.55
CA LEU A 187 -3.14 -32.41 -5.22
C LEU A 187 -3.99 -32.49 -6.49
N GLY A 188 -5.13 -31.81 -6.49
CA GLY A 188 -5.98 -31.66 -7.66
C GLY A 188 -5.87 -30.22 -8.23
N LEU A 189 -5.70 -30.12 -9.56
CA LEU A 189 -5.83 -28.86 -10.30
C LEU A 189 -7.27 -28.74 -10.79
N LYS A 190 -8.03 -27.78 -10.26
CA LYS A 190 -9.35 -27.44 -10.77
C LYS A 190 -9.21 -26.47 -11.92
N TRP A 191 -9.37 -26.95 -13.15
CA TRP A 191 -9.37 -26.11 -14.35
C TRP A 191 -10.75 -25.47 -14.50
N ASN A 192 -10.84 -24.20 -14.20
CA ASN A 192 -12.05 -23.42 -14.48
C ASN A 192 -12.05 -23.04 -15.97
N LEU A 193 -12.54 -23.94 -16.82
CA LEU A 193 -12.90 -23.60 -18.20
C LEU A 193 -14.04 -22.57 -18.09
N GLY A 194 -13.69 -21.28 -18.27
CA GLY A 194 -14.60 -20.15 -18.12
C GLY A 194 -15.91 -20.32 -18.90
N THR A 195 -16.92 -20.87 -18.26
CA THR A 195 -18.30 -20.71 -18.71
C THR A 195 -18.67 -19.28 -18.35
N LYS A 196 -18.81 -18.41 -19.38
CA LYS A 196 -19.44 -17.09 -19.24
C LYS A 196 -20.75 -17.29 -18.46
N PRO A 197 -21.06 -16.45 -17.47
CA PRO A 197 -22.35 -16.53 -16.82
C PRO A 197 -23.43 -16.33 -17.90
N PHE A 198 -24.35 -17.31 -17.99
CA PHE A 198 -25.48 -17.27 -18.87
C PHE A 198 -26.29 -16.00 -18.58
N SER A 199 -26.29 -15.07 -19.53
CA SER A 199 -27.08 -13.82 -19.43
C SER A 199 -28.56 -14.17 -19.45
N ARG A 200 -29.27 -13.86 -18.37
CA ARG A 200 -30.68 -14.12 -18.12
C ARG A 200 -31.63 -13.21 -18.94
N ASN A 201 -31.17 -12.62 -20.03
CA ASN A 201 -31.93 -11.65 -20.84
C ASN A 201 -32.26 -12.16 -22.24
N GLN A 202 -32.65 -13.43 -22.41
CA GLN A 202 -33.30 -13.90 -23.64
C GLN A 202 -34.39 -14.90 -23.31
N LEU A 203 -35.44 -14.39 -22.68
CA LEU A 203 -36.74 -15.06 -22.62
C LEU A 203 -37.83 -13.97 -22.49
N PHE A 204 -38.11 -13.34 -23.63
CA PHE A 204 -39.38 -12.66 -23.92
C PHE A 204 -39.25 -12.07 -25.33
N LEU A 205 -39.59 -12.93 -26.32
CA LEU A 205 -40.30 -12.61 -27.56
C LEU A 205 -40.94 -13.90 -28.03
#